data_c4086dae2aa9772bab9e6acc3e94d687
#
_entry.id   c4086dae2aa9772bab9e6acc3e94d687
#
_cell.length_a   1.000
_cell.length_b   1.000
_cell.length_c   1.000
_cell.angle_alpha   90.00
_cell.angle_beta   90.00
_cell.angle_gamma   90.00
#
_symmetry.space_group_name_H-M   'P 1'
#
loop_
_entity.id
_entity.type
_entity.pdbx_description
1 polymer ?
#
loop_
_entity_poly.entity_id
_entity_poly.type
_entity_poly.pdbx_seq_one_letter_code
_entity_poly.pdbx_strand_id
1 'polypeptide(L)'
;DISAGFLDDQMMSVVAKYKVPYIMMHMRGNPQTMSGLTQYEDVVKEMMLHFSERIQKARSLGINDLVIDPGFGFAKTVEQNFEILQKLELFNLLELPILAGLSRKSMIYKTLKVNPEESLTGTIALNMTALHKGAKILRVHDVKAAVETVQLFGQMEL
;
A
#
# COMPACT_ATOMS: atom_id res chain seq x y z
N ASP A 1 10.10 -3.08 1.68
CA ASP A 1 10.01 -4.38 2.36
C ASP A 1 8.54 -4.81 2.44
N ILE A 2 8.25 -6.00 1.95
CA ILE A 2 6.87 -6.51 1.82
C ILE A 2 6.26 -7.01 3.13
N SER A 3 7.00 -7.01 4.22
CA SER A 3 6.57 -7.60 5.51
C SER A 3 6.68 -6.64 6.69
N ALA A 4 7.12 -5.41 6.48
CA ALA A 4 7.46 -4.49 7.57
C ALA A 4 8.41 -5.11 8.62
N GLY A 5 9.37 -5.92 8.16
CA GLY A 5 10.37 -6.60 8.98
C GLY A 5 9.90 -7.89 9.68
N PHE A 6 8.73 -8.45 9.30
CA PHE A 6 8.27 -9.73 9.90
C PHE A 6 8.98 -10.96 9.34
N LEU A 7 9.43 -10.90 8.09
CA LEU A 7 10.10 -12.05 7.45
C LEU A 7 11.61 -12.08 7.71
N ASP A 8 12.17 -11.04 8.27
CA ASP A 8 13.61 -10.95 8.61
C ASP A 8 13.79 -10.09 9.86
N ASP A 9 14.18 -10.71 10.96
CA ASP A 9 14.38 -10.07 12.26
C ASP A 9 15.50 -9.00 12.22
N GLN A 10 16.42 -9.07 11.28
CA GLN A 10 17.51 -8.11 11.12
C GLN A 10 17.14 -6.92 10.23
N MET A 11 16.03 -6.97 9.48
CA MET A 11 15.65 -5.94 8.51
C MET A 11 15.70 -4.53 9.09
N MET A 12 15.02 -4.30 10.19
CA MET A 12 14.96 -2.95 10.78
C MET A 12 16.30 -2.49 11.34
N SER A 13 17.11 -3.37 11.92
CA SER A 13 18.45 -3.01 12.41
C SER A 13 19.39 -2.63 11.26
N VAL A 14 19.29 -3.33 10.13
CA VAL A 14 20.04 -3.01 8.90
C VAL A 14 19.60 -1.67 8.33
N VAL A 15 18.30 -1.43 8.19
CA VAL A 15 17.75 -0.13 7.72
C VAL A 15 18.24 1.01 8.62
N ALA A 16 18.16 0.85 9.93
CA ALA A 16 18.63 1.84 10.90
C ALA A 16 20.14 2.13 10.76
N LYS A 17 20.94 1.07 10.59
CA LYS A 17 22.40 1.17 10.38
C LYS A 17 22.76 2.01 9.16
N TYR A 18 22.04 1.82 8.04
CA TYR A 18 22.31 2.50 6.79
C TYR A 18 21.58 3.85 6.64
N LYS A 19 20.70 4.19 7.58
CA LYS A 19 19.95 5.46 7.61
C LYS A 19 19.22 5.75 6.29
N VAL A 20 18.60 4.73 5.72
CA VAL A 20 17.85 4.83 4.46
C VAL A 20 16.35 4.93 4.74
N PRO A 21 15.55 5.56 3.85
CA PRO A 21 14.10 5.55 3.95
C PRO A 21 13.56 4.11 3.95
N TYR A 22 12.52 3.86 4.74
CA TYR A 22 11.95 2.53 4.90
C TYR A 22 10.48 2.49 4.53
N ILE A 23 10.17 1.75 3.46
CA ILE A 23 8.79 1.48 3.05
C ILE A 23 8.34 0.18 3.71
N MET A 24 7.36 0.29 4.59
CA MET A 24 6.76 -0.84 5.32
C MET A 24 5.44 -1.22 4.67
N MET A 25 5.36 -2.44 4.11
CA MET A 25 4.13 -2.96 3.54
C MET A 25 3.42 -3.92 4.49
N HIS A 26 2.09 -3.83 4.55
CA HIS A 26 1.26 -4.77 5.28
C HIS A 26 1.01 -6.06 4.47
N MET A 27 1.38 -7.19 5.05
CA MET A 27 1.07 -8.53 4.57
C MET A 27 0.86 -9.47 5.77
N ARG A 28 0.05 -10.51 5.62
CA ARG A 28 -0.02 -11.66 6.54
C ARG A 28 0.67 -12.87 5.92
N GLY A 29 1.40 -13.62 6.76
CA GLY A 29 2.19 -14.77 6.32
C GLY A 29 3.36 -14.38 5.41
N ASN A 30 3.56 -15.16 4.36
CA ASN A 30 4.58 -14.93 3.33
C ASN A 30 3.95 -15.08 1.93
N PRO A 31 4.66 -14.80 0.84
CA PRO A 31 4.10 -14.87 -0.51
C PRO A 31 3.48 -16.23 -0.89
N GLN A 32 3.91 -17.33 -0.28
CA GLN A 32 3.39 -18.66 -0.54
C GLN A 32 2.09 -18.96 0.24
N THR A 33 1.94 -18.38 1.44
CA THR A 33 0.82 -18.67 2.35
C THR A 33 -0.25 -17.59 2.40
N MET A 34 0.05 -16.37 1.95
CA MET A 34 -0.80 -15.18 2.09
C MET A 34 -2.20 -15.33 1.48
N SER A 35 -2.37 -16.14 0.45
CA SER A 35 -3.67 -16.32 -0.23
C SER A 35 -4.74 -16.97 0.66
N GLY A 36 -4.33 -17.75 1.68
CA GLY A 36 -5.22 -18.36 2.67
C GLY A 36 -5.44 -17.52 3.92
N LEU A 37 -4.72 -16.38 4.09
CA LEU A 37 -4.72 -15.58 5.32
C LEU A 37 -5.54 -14.28 5.16
N THR A 38 -6.73 -14.42 4.57
CA THR A 38 -7.63 -13.29 4.31
C THR A 38 -8.72 -13.10 5.37
N GLN A 39 -8.61 -13.77 6.52
CA GLN A 39 -9.59 -13.69 7.60
C GLN A 39 -9.29 -12.45 8.47
N TYR A 40 -10.12 -11.42 8.36
CA TYR A 40 -10.09 -10.20 9.18
C TYR A 40 -11.45 -10.00 9.82
N GLU A 41 -11.50 -9.54 11.06
CA GLU A 41 -12.72 -8.99 11.66
C GLU A 41 -12.99 -7.58 11.11
N ASP A 42 -11.96 -6.74 11.08
CA ASP A 42 -11.95 -5.41 10.47
C ASP A 42 -10.57 -5.19 9.86
N VAL A 43 -10.49 -5.30 8.54
CA VAL A 43 -9.20 -5.25 7.82
C VAL A 43 -8.49 -3.92 8.02
N VAL A 44 -9.21 -2.80 8.06
CA VAL A 44 -8.60 -1.47 8.20
C VAL A 44 -8.10 -1.25 9.62
N LYS A 45 -8.90 -1.60 10.63
CA LYS A 45 -8.52 -1.51 12.04
C LYS A 45 -7.28 -2.36 12.35
N GLU A 46 -7.26 -3.60 11.88
CA GLU A 46 -6.13 -4.50 12.11
C GLU A 46 -4.86 -4.01 11.41
N MET A 47 -4.99 -3.43 10.21
CA MET A 47 -3.86 -2.80 9.52
C MET A 47 -3.35 -1.55 10.24
N MET A 48 -4.24 -0.73 10.79
CA MET A 48 -3.86 0.45 11.59
C MET A 48 -3.07 0.06 12.83
N LEU A 49 -3.51 -0.98 13.54
CA LEU A 49 -2.79 -1.52 14.70
C LEU A 49 -1.41 -2.06 14.30
N HIS A 50 -1.36 -2.88 13.23
CA HIS A 50 -0.10 -3.39 12.68
C HIS A 50 0.89 -2.25 12.36
N PHE A 51 0.47 -1.24 11.62
CA PHE A 51 1.35 -0.12 11.30
C PHE A 51 1.79 0.65 12.54
N SER A 52 0.88 0.89 13.51
CA SER A 52 1.22 1.57 14.75
C SER A 52 2.35 0.86 15.49
N GLU A 53 2.28 -0.47 15.65
CA GLU A 53 3.33 -1.28 16.28
C GLU A 53 4.65 -1.22 15.49
N ARG A 54 4.58 -1.34 14.15
CA ARG A 54 5.78 -1.34 13.30
C ARG A 54 6.45 0.03 13.27
N ILE A 55 5.68 1.11 13.23
CA ILE A 55 6.16 2.49 13.31
C ILE A 55 6.87 2.72 14.65
N GLN A 56 6.25 2.31 15.75
CA GLN A 56 6.85 2.43 17.09
C GLN A 56 8.21 1.70 17.16
N LYS A 57 8.26 0.46 16.65
CA LYS A 57 9.52 -0.32 16.61
C LYS A 57 10.56 0.35 15.71
N ALA A 58 10.21 0.81 14.52
CA ALA A 58 11.14 1.49 13.63
C ALA A 58 11.71 2.77 14.25
N ARG A 59 10.85 3.61 14.83
CA ARG A 59 11.26 4.85 15.50
C ARG A 59 12.17 4.59 16.71
N SER A 60 11.92 3.53 17.52
CA SER A 60 12.79 3.15 18.63
C SER A 60 14.20 2.75 18.20
N LEU A 61 14.39 2.33 16.95
CA LEU A 61 15.68 2.04 16.33
C LEU A 61 16.30 3.24 15.59
N GLY A 62 15.64 4.41 15.63
CA GLY A 62 16.12 5.64 14.98
C GLY A 62 15.78 5.72 13.48
N ILE A 63 14.85 4.91 12.97
CA ILE A 63 14.37 5.01 11.59
C ILE A 63 13.25 6.06 11.57
N ASN A 64 13.51 7.23 10.99
CA ASN A 64 12.56 8.35 10.95
C ASN A 64 11.88 8.51 9.59
N ASP A 65 12.56 8.19 8.49
CA ASP A 65 12.03 8.30 7.14
C ASP A 65 11.22 7.05 6.80
N LEU A 66 9.93 7.08 7.17
CA LEU A 66 9.01 5.97 7.04
C LEU A 66 7.94 6.26 5.98
N VAL A 67 7.59 5.25 5.21
CA VAL A 67 6.45 5.23 4.27
C VAL A 67 5.64 3.96 4.55
N ILE A 68 4.32 4.04 4.54
CA ILE A 68 3.45 2.88 4.66
C ILE A 68 2.86 2.48 3.31
N ASP A 69 2.80 1.18 3.04
CA ASP A 69 2.13 0.58 1.88
C ASP A 69 1.03 -0.37 2.39
N PRO A 70 -0.26 -0.10 2.14
CA PRO A 70 -1.35 -1.00 2.54
C PRO A 70 -1.25 -2.41 1.97
N GLY A 71 -0.40 -2.65 0.99
CA GLY A 71 -0.19 -3.97 0.42
C GLY A 71 -1.42 -4.50 -0.31
N PHE A 72 -1.98 -3.70 -1.21
CA PHE A 72 -3.09 -4.15 -2.07
C PHE A 72 -2.75 -5.46 -2.77
N GLY A 73 -3.63 -6.45 -2.71
CA GLY A 73 -3.44 -7.78 -3.30
C GLY A 73 -2.62 -8.76 -2.47
N PHE A 74 -2.11 -8.37 -1.30
CA PHE A 74 -1.36 -9.26 -0.40
C PHE A 74 -2.23 -9.66 0.80
N ALA A 75 -2.51 -10.96 0.95
CA ALA A 75 -3.37 -11.51 2.02
C ALA A 75 -4.73 -10.80 2.14
N LYS A 76 -5.35 -10.45 1.02
CA LYS A 76 -6.63 -9.69 0.98
C LYS A 76 -7.50 -10.18 -0.17
N THR A 77 -8.81 -10.26 0.05
CA THR A 77 -9.79 -10.51 -1.01
C THR A 77 -9.96 -9.27 -1.92
N VAL A 78 -10.69 -9.41 -3.01
CA VAL A 78 -11.03 -8.28 -3.90
C VAL A 78 -11.83 -7.23 -3.13
N GLU A 79 -12.82 -7.65 -2.36
CA GLU A 79 -13.71 -6.81 -1.55
C GLU A 79 -12.92 -6.03 -0.49
N GLN A 80 -12.03 -6.73 0.22
CA GLN A 80 -11.16 -6.10 1.23
C GLN A 80 -10.21 -5.07 0.61
N ASN A 81 -9.68 -5.31 -0.58
CA ASN A 81 -8.87 -4.32 -1.28
C ASN A 81 -9.68 -3.07 -1.63
N PHE A 82 -10.94 -3.20 -2.07
CA PHE A 82 -11.82 -2.05 -2.31
C PHE A 82 -12.19 -1.34 -1.01
N GLU A 83 -12.45 -2.07 0.08
CA GLU A 83 -12.71 -1.48 1.41
C GLU A 83 -11.52 -0.63 1.89
N ILE A 84 -10.29 -1.17 1.76
CA ILE A 84 -9.08 -0.44 2.12
C ILE A 84 -8.92 0.83 1.27
N LEU A 85 -9.16 0.75 -0.04
CA LEU A 85 -9.09 1.92 -0.92
C LEU A 85 -10.16 2.95 -0.56
N GLN A 86 -11.38 2.50 -0.27
CA GLN A 86 -12.49 3.37 0.16
C GLN A 86 -12.17 4.13 1.45
N LYS A 87 -11.47 3.47 2.38
CA LYS A 87 -11.11 4.01 3.70
C LYS A 87 -9.65 4.46 3.79
N LEU A 88 -8.95 4.63 2.65
CA LEU A 88 -7.50 4.90 2.62
C LEU A 88 -7.13 6.18 3.38
N GLU A 89 -8.02 7.18 3.40
CA GLU A 89 -7.82 8.41 4.15
C GLU A 89 -7.60 8.22 5.66
N LEU A 90 -8.11 7.12 6.24
CA LEU A 90 -7.90 6.83 7.67
C LEU A 90 -6.43 6.59 7.99
N PHE A 91 -5.63 6.09 7.03
CA PHE A 91 -4.20 5.88 7.24
C PHE A 91 -3.40 7.19 7.37
N ASN A 92 -3.96 8.35 6.96
CA ASN A 92 -3.34 9.65 7.20
C ASN A 92 -3.21 9.97 8.70
N LEU A 93 -4.01 9.33 9.58
CA LEU A 93 -3.88 9.44 11.04
C LEU A 93 -2.53 8.91 11.57
N LEU A 94 -1.80 8.14 10.79
CA LEU A 94 -0.45 7.67 11.13
C LEU A 94 0.64 8.73 10.83
N GLU A 95 0.26 9.85 10.20
CA GLU A 95 1.14 10.99 9.87
C GLU A 95 2.37 10.58 9.05
N LEU A 96 2.21 9.60 8.16
CA LEU A 96 3.26 9.09 7.26
C LEU A 96 2.77 9.11 5.81
N PRO A 97 3.67 9.30 4.83
CA PRO A 97 3.32 9.14 3.43
C PRO A 97 2.78 7.74 3.14
N ILE A 98 1.71 7.69 2.34
CA ILE A 98 1.09 6.43 1.89
C ILE A 98 1.57 6.13 0.47
N LEU A 99 2.11 4.92 0.27
CA LEU A 99 2.37 4.37 -1.06
C LEU A 99 1.20 3.48 -1.48
N ALA A 100 0.65 3.72 -2.66
CA ALA A 100 -0.38 2.89 -3.25
C ALA A 100 0.15 2.11 -4.47
N GLY A 101 0.15 0.79 -4.37
CA GLY A 101 0.53 -0.13 -5.46
C GLY A 101 -0.69 -0.86 -5.98
N LEU A 102 -1.50 -0.21 -6.84
CA LEU A 102 -2.76 -0.76 -7.38
C LEU A 102 -2.61 -1.35 -8.78
N SER A 103 -1.57 -0.92 -9.51
CA SER A 103 -1.40 -1.16 -10.94
C SER A 103 -1.55 -2.63 -11.33
N ARG A 104 -2.48 -2.90 -12.25
CA ARG A 104 -2.78 -4.21 -12.87
C ARG A 104 -3.07 -5.33 -11.85
N LYS A 105 -3.54 -4.97 -10.63
CA LYS A 105 -3.84 -5.95 -9.58
C LYS A 105 -5.20 -6.63 -9.77
N SER A 106 -5.34 -7.79 -9.12
CA SER A 106 -6.51 -8.67 -9.26
C SER A 106 -7.84 -7.99 -8.91
N MET A 107 -7.84 -7.05 -7.98
CA MET A 107 -9.02 -6.25 -7.67
C MET A 107 -9.54 -5.48 -8.90
N ILE A 108 -8.68 -5.09 -9.84
CA ILE A 108 -9.05 -4.38 -11.06
C ILE A 108 -9.52 -5.37 -12.14
N TYR A 109 -8.60 -6.25 -12.59
CA TYR A 109 -8.89 -7.09 -13.75
C TYR A 109 -10.00 -8.13 -13.50
N LYS A 110 -10.13 -8.64 -12.27
CA LYS A 110 -11.24 -9.54 -11.93
C LYS A 110 -12.60 -8.82 -11.91
N THR A 111 -12.64 -7.59 -11.39
CA THR A 111 -13.86 -6.77 -11.37
C THR A 111 -14.30 -6.38 -12.78
N LEU A 112 -13.36 -6.00 -13.64
CA LEU A 112 -13.63 -5.62 -15.03
C LEU A 112 -13.82 -6.83 -15.96
N LYS A 113 -13.45 -8.05 -15.48
CA LYS A 113 -13.46 -9.31 -16.26
C LYS A 113 -12.59 -9.21 -17.53
N VAL A 114 -11.39 -8.64 -17.37
CA VAL A 114 -10.39 -8.47 -18.43
C VAL A 114 -9.08 -9.14 -18.01
N ASN A 115 -8.09 -9.18 -18.90
CA ASN A 115 -6.74 -9.61 -18.57
C ASN A 115 -5.96 -8.50 -17.82
N PRO A 116 -4.90 -8.83 -17.07
CA PRO A 116 -4.06 -7.82 -16.40
C PRO A 116 -3.51 -6.75 -17.35
N GLU A 117 -3.16 -7.12 -18.58
CA GLU A 117 -2.64 -6.23 -19.63
C GLU A 117 -3.67 -5.19 -20.08
N GLU A 118 -4.96 -5.55 -20.05
CA GLU A 118 -6.08 -4.70 -20.46
C GLU A 118 -6.62 -3.81 -19.32
N SER A 119 -6.05 -3.94 -18.10
CA SER A 119 -6.56 -3.27 -16.90
C SER A 119 -6.02 -1.85 -16.68
N LEU A 120 -5.40 -1.23 -17.69
CA LEU A 120 -4.81 0.11 -17.58
C LEU A 120 -5.85 1.18 -17.20
N THR A 121 -7.01 1.19 -17.84
CA THR A 121 -8.08 2.16 -17.55
C THR A 121 -8.53 2.06 -16.07
N GLY A 122 -8.72 0.84 -15.57
CA GLY A 122 -9.05 0.62 -14.17
C GLY A 122 -7.90 1.04 -13.24
N THR A 123 -6.65 0.82 -13.64
CA THR A 123 -5.46 1.27 -12.89
C THR A 123 -5.46 2.80 -12.76
N ILE A 124 -5.69 3.54 -13.84
CA ILE A 124 -5.75 5.01 -13.85
C ILE A 124 -6.85 5.50 -12.90
N ALA A 125 -8.06 4.93 -13.01
CA ALA A 125 -9.21 5.31 -12.18
C ALA A 125 -8.92 5.10 -10.68
N LEU A 126 -8.36 3.94 -10.30
CA LEU A 126 -8.06 3.66 -8.90
C LEU A 126 -6.82 4.41 -8.38
N ASN A 127 -5.85 4.73 -9.23
CA ASN A 127 -4.73 5.60 -8.87
C ASN A 127 -5.23 7.03 -8.57
N MET A 128 -6.13 7.58 -9.38
CA MET A 128 -6.77 8.88 -9.11
C MET A 128 -7.53 8.85 -7.77
N THR A 129 -8.29 7.78 -7.52
CA THR A 129 -9.00 7.58 -6.25
C THR A 129 -8.01 7.53 -5.07
N ALA A 130 -6.89 6.81 -5.20
CA ALA A 130 -5.88 6.71 -4.14
C ALA A 130 -5.24 8.07 -3.83
N LEU A 131 -4.97 8.90 -4.85
CA LEU A 131 -4.46 10.26 -4.67
C LEU A 131 -5.45 11.13 -3.88
N HIS A 132 -6.73 11.15 -4.28
CA HIS A 132 -7.77 11.87 -3.54
C HIS A 132 -7.94 11.40 -2.08
N LYS A 133 -7.62 10.14 -1.82
CA LYS A 133 -7.65 9.54 -0.48
C LYS A 133 -6.33 9.71 0.30
N GLY A 134 -5.38 10.49 -0.22
CA GLY A 134 -4.17 10.88 0.49
C GLY A 134 -2.91 10.09 0.16
N ALA A 135 -2.93 9.18 -0.82
CA ALA A 135 -1.69 8.55 -1.30
C ALA A 135 -0.73 9.62 -1.83
N LYS A 136 0.54 9.51 -1.45
CA LYS A 136 1.61 10.43 -1.88
C LYS A 136 2.56 9.79 -2.88
N ILE A 137 2.57 8.47 -2.99
CA ILE A 137 3.43 7.71 -3.88
C ILE A 137 2.57 6.66 -4.62
N LEU A 138 2.67 6.61 -5.94
CA LEU A 138 2.08 5.58 -6.77
C LEU A 138 3.16 4.62 -7.27
N ARG A 139 3.01 3.32 -7.02
CA ARG A 139 3.87 2.29 -7.59
C ARG A 139 3.16 1.60 -8.74
N VAL A 140 3.69 1.78 -9.95
CA VAL A 140 2.97 1.46 -11.19
C VAL A 140 3.86 0.72 -12.20
N HIS A 141 3.21 0.03 -13.16
CA HIS A 141 3.85 -0.53 -14.35
C HIS A 141 3.87 0.50 -15.50
N ASP A 142 2.79 1.29 -15.62
CA ASP A 142 2.55 2.22 -16.73
C ASP A 142 2.89 3.65 -16.32
N VAL A 143 4.18 4.00 -16.34
CA VAL A 143 4.71 5.25 -15.78
C VAL A 143 4.08 6.48 -16.47
N LYS A 144 3.97 6.49 -17.81
CA LYS A 144 3.40 7.63 -18.55
C LYS A 144 1.98 7.94 -18.07
N ALA A 145 1.11 6.91 -18.01
CA ALA A 145 -0.27 7.08 -17.56
C ALA A 145 -0.37 7.56 -16.11
N ALA A 146 0.54 7.08 -15.24
CA ALA A 146 0.60 7.54 -13.86
C ALA A 146 1.04 9.00 -13.74
N VAL A 147 2.03 9.44 -14.52
CA VAL A 147 2.47 10.84 -14.57
C VAL A 147 1.31 11.75 -15.02
N GLU A 148 0.61 11.38 -16.09
CA GLU A 148 -0.56 12.11 -16.57
C GLU A 148 -1.66 12.19 -15.49
N THR A 149 -1.90 11.09 -14.77
CA THR A 149 -2.85 11.06 -13.64
C THR A 149 -2.44 12.05 -12.54
N VAL A 150 -1.17 12.05 -12.14
CA VAL A 150 -0.64 12.96 -11.09
C VAL A 150 -0.72 14.42 -11.54
N GLN A 151 -0.43 14.71 -12.83
CA GLN A 151 -0.55 16.08 -13.36
C GLN A 151 -2.00 16.58 -13.32
N LEU A 152 -2.97 15.74 -13.70
CA LEU A 152 -4.40 16.09 -13.62
C LEU A 152 -4.87 16.26 -12.17
N PHE A 153 -4.44 15.37 -11.26
CA PHE A 153 -4.73 15.49 -9.84
C PHE A 153 -4.21 16.82 -9.28
N GLY A 154 -2.98 17.22 -9.61
CA GLY A 154 -2.40 18.48 -9.15
C GLY A 154 -3.16 19.74 -9.58
N GLN A 155 -3.91 19.68 -10.70
CA GLN A 155 -4.77 20.80 -11.13
C GLN A 155 -6.07 20.91 -10.32
N MET A 156 -6.48 19.83 -9.66
CA MET A 156 -7.71 19.81 -8.85
C MET A 156 -7.45 20.21 -7.38
N GLU A 157 -6.20 20.19 -6.94
CA GLU A 157 -5.80 20.56 -5.57
C GLU A 157 -5.45 22.08 -5.46
N LEU A 158 -5.52 22.82 -6.57
CA LEU A 158 -5.34 24.27 -6.61
C LEU A 158 -6.65 25.00 -6.36
#